data_9bad0e63f391f999f43be99d844dd9ea
#
_entry.id   9bad0e63f391f999f43be99d844dd9ea
#
_cell.length_a   1.000
_cell.length_b   1.000
_cell.length_c   1.000
_cell.angle_alpha   90.00
_cell.angle_beta   90.00
_cell.angle_gamma   90.00
#
_symmetry.space_group_name_H-M   'P 1'
#
loop_
_entity.id
_entity.type
_entity.pdbx_description
1 polymer ?
#
loop_
_entity_poly.entity_id
_entity_poly.type
_entity_poly.pdbx_seq_one_letter_code
_entity_poly.pdbx_strand_id
1 'polypeptide(L)'
;MFNNLKKLISLVFATVLLTSISSTSFAIDKLHFIIGGGAGGGWDGTARGTGEALTKAGFLKSASFENMSGGGGGKALSYIINTKPEG
;
A
#
# COMPACT_ATOMS: atom_id res chain seq x y z
N MET A 1 32.69 -37.01 -0.72
CA MET A 1 33.18 -35.61 -0.82
C MET A 1 32.16 -34.68 -1.47
N PHE A 2 31.67 -34.98 -2.68
CA PHE A 2 30.66 -34.16 -3.37
C PHE A 2 29.29 -34.11 -2.68
N ASN A 3 28.87 -35.18 -1.98
CA ASN A 3 27.58 -35.22 -1.28
C ASN A 3 27.53 -34.24 -0.10
N ASN A 4 28.64 -34.04 0.61
CA ASN A 4 28.70 -33.10 1.72
C ASN A 4 28.70 -31.64 1.25
N LEU A 5 29.33 -31.37 0.10
CA LEU A 5 29.36 -30.06 -0.50
C LEU A 5 27.96 -29.62 -0.98
N LYS A 6 27.23 -30.54 -1.62
CA LYS A 6 25.84 -30.29 -2.04
C LYS A 6 24.91 -30.01 -0.86
N LYS A 7 25.05 -30.76 0.23
CA LYS A 7 24.30 -30.54 1.47
C LYS A 7 24.60 -29.17 2.09
N LEU A 8 25.88 -28.79 2.09
CA LEU A 8 26.31 -27.48 2.62
C LEU A 8 25.75 -26.33 1.81
N ILE A 9 25.83 -26.41 0.49
CA ILE A 9 25.30 -25.41 -0.43
C ILE A 9 23.77 -25.29 -0.27
N SER A 10 23.07 -26.41 -0.16
CA SER A 10 21.62 -26.45 0.06
C SER A 10 21.24 -25.81 1.39
N LEU A 11 21.99 -26.01 2.44
CA LEU A 11 21.77 -25.43 3.75
C LEU A 11 21.95 -23.90 3.74
N VAL A 12 23.02 -23.43 3.08
CA VAL A 12 23.29 -21.99 2.92
C VAL A 12 22.19 -21.33 2.11
N PHE A 13 21.72 -21.97 1.06
CA PHE A 13 20.63 -21.47 0.22
C PHE A 13 19.32 -21.35 1.00
N ALA A 14 18.98 -22.33 1.82
CA ALA A 14 17.81 -22.32 2.68
C ALA A 14 17.90 -21.19 3.73
N THR A 15 19.07 -20.95 4.30
CA THR A 15 19.28 -19.88 5.27
C THR A 15 19.11 -18.49 4.65
N VAL A 16 19.61 -18.30 3.44
CA VAL A 16 19.44 -17.02 2.70
C VAL A 16 17.97 -16.77 2.38
N LEU A 17 17.21 -17.78 1.99
CA LEU A 17 15.79 -17.69 1.72
C LEU A 17 15.00 -17.32 2.98
N LEU A 18 15.34 -17.91 4.12
CA LEU A 18 14.70 -17.61 5.41
C LEU A 18 14.94 -16.17 5.86
N THR A 19 16.15 -15.64 5.65
CA THR A 19 16.46 -14.25 6.01
C THR A 19 15.75 -13.24 5.11
N SER A 20 15.50 -13.56 3.83
CA SER A 20 14.74 -12.68 2.94
C SER A 20 13.25 -12.68 3.24
N ILE A 21 12.69 -13.74 3.85
CA ILE A 21 11.28 -13.80 4.26
C ILE A 21 11.02 -13.02 5.56
N SER A 22 12.04 -12.78 6.37
CA SER A 22 11.92 -12.07 7.65
C SER A 22 11.94 -10.54 7.52
N SER A 23 11.94 -9.98 6.30
CA SER A 23 11.76 -8.55 6.13
C SER A 23 10.36 -8.15 6.57
N THR A 24 10.27 -7.39 7.66
CA THR A 24 9.01 -6.90 8.20
C THR A 24 8.38 -5.92 7.23
N SER A 25 7.24 -6.29 6.64
CA SER A 25 6.40 -5.35 5.92
C SER A 25 5.54 -4.61 6.95
N PHE A 26 5.66 -3.28 6.99
CA PHE A 26 4.81 -2.46 7.83
C PHE A 26 3.49 -2.22 7.10
N ALA A 27 2.38 -2.74 7.63
CA ALA A 27 1.05 -2.39 7.16
C ALA A 27 0.64 -1.04 7.79
N ILE A 28 0.09 -0.16 6.97
CA ILE A 28 -0.55 1.06 7.44
C ILE A 28 -1.91 0.68 8.02
N ASP A 29 -2.24 1.18 9.23
CA ASP A 29 -3.51 0.85 9.88
C ASP A 29 -4.71 1.40 9.12
N LYS A 30 -4.68 2.68 8.79
CA LYS A 30 -5.78 3.35 8.09
C LYS A 30 -5.22 4.32 7.07
N LEU A 31 -5.85 4.36 5.90
CA LEU A 31 -5.56 5.34 4.88
C LEU A 31 -6.87 5.95 4.40
N HIS A 32 -6.95 7.27 4.45
CA HIS A 32 -8.10 8.00 3.95
C HIS A 32 -7.77 8.65 2.62
N PHE A 33 -8.49 8.26 1.59
CA PHE A 33 -8.32 8.80 0.25
C PHE A 33 -9.27 9.97 0.06
N ILE A 34 -8.70 11.14 -0.19
CA ILE A 34 -9.46 12.32 -0.59
C ILE A 34 -9.36 12.42 -2.12
N ILE A 35 -10.49 12.24 -2.76
CA ILE A 35 -10.57 12.11 -4.21
C ILE A 35 -11.04 13.44 -4.81
N GLY A 36 -10.19 14.06 -5.61
CA GLY A 36 -10.46 15.36 -6.25
C GLY A 36 -11.40 15.28 -7.45
N GLY A 37 -12.28 14.29 -7.50
CA GLY A 37 -13.23 14.07 -8.58
C GLY A 37 -14.53 13.48 -8.07
N GLY A 38 -15.54 13.43 -8.94
CA GLY A 38 -16.87 12.92 -8.60
C GLY A 38 -16.89 11.39 -8.46
N ALA A 39 -17.86 10.90 -7.69
CA ALA A 39 -18.08 9.47 -7.51
C ALA A 39 -18.38 8.80 -8.87
N GLY A 40 -17.71 7.66 -9.10
CA GLY A 40 -17.83 6.91 -10.35
C GLY A 40 -16.96 7.40 -11.50
N GLY A 41 -16.26 8.51 -11.34
CA GLY A 41 -15.31 9.01 -12.33
C GLY A 41 -13.97 8.27 -12.32
N GLY A 42 -13.06 8.64 -13.23
CA GLY A 42 -11.74 7.99 -13.37
C GLY A 42 -10.89 8.08 -12.11
N TRP A 43 -10.86 9.23 -11.46
CA TRP A 43 -10.13 9.42 -10.21
C TRP A 43 -10.70 8.56 -9.08
N ASP A 44 -12.02 8.49 -8.99
CA ASP A 44 -12.72 7.67 -8.00
C ASP A 44 -12.41 6.19 -8.19
N GLY A 45 -12.52 5.69 -9.39
CA GLY A 45 -12.21 4.29 -9.70
C GLY A 45 -10.76 3.94 -9.41
N THR A 46 -9.83 4.81 -9.76
CA THR A 46 -8.40 4.60 -9.48
C THR A 46 -8.11 4.56 -7.98
N ALA A 47 -8.66 5.50 -7.23
CA ALA A 47 -8.43 5.56 -5.77
C ALA A 47 -9.04 4.35 -5.05
N ARG A 48 -10.27 3.99 -5.37
CA ARG A 48 -10.96 2.84 -4.76
C ARG A 48 -10.30 1.53 -5.13
N GLY A 49 -9.91 1.36 -6.39
CA GLY A 49 -9.16 0.19 -6.85
C GLY A 49 -7.80 0.05 -6.17
N THR A 50 -7.09 1.17 -6.00
CA THR A 50 -5.80 1.19 -5.29
C THR A 50 -5.97 0.82 -3.82
N GLY A 51 -6.92 1.41 -3.13
CA GLY A 51 -7.20 1.10 -1.72
C GLY A 51 -7.59 -0.36 -1.52
N GLU A 52 -8.41 -0.91 -2.39
CA GLU A 52 -8.81 -2.32 -2.35
C GLU A 52 -7.61 -3.24 -2.58
N ALA A 53 -6.79 -2.96 -3.59
CA ALA A 53 -5.62 -3.76 -3.89
C ALA A 53 -4.60 -3.75 -2.74
N LEU A 54 -4.35 -2.59 -2.14
CA LEU A 54 -3.45 -2.46 -1.00
C LEU A 54 -3.98 -3.22 0.23
N THR A 55 -5.27 -3.18 0.48
CA THR A 55 -5.90 -3.91 1.58
C THR A 55 -5.80 -5.41 1.37
N LYS A 56 -6.11 -5.90 0.17
CA LYS A 56 -6.00 -7.33 -0.17
C LYS A 56 -4.55 -7.82 -0.10
N ALA A 57 -3.59 -7.00 -0.49
CA ALA A 57 -2.18 -7.35 -0.45
C ALA A 57 -1.57 -7.29 0.96
N GLY A 58 -2.30 -6.81 1.96
CA GLY A 58 -1.83 -6.73 3.33
C GLY A 58 -0.99 -5.51 3.67
N PHE A 59 -0.86 -4.54 2.75
CA PHE A 59 -0.14 -3.29 3.00
C PHE A 59 -0.97 -2.26 3.77
N LEU A 60 -2.28 -2.46 3.84
CA LEU A 60 -3.23 -1.55 4.44
C LEU A 60 -4.28 -2.36 5.17
N LYS A 61 -4.58 -2.02 6.42
CA LYS A 61 -5.61 -2.71 7.20
C LYS A 61 -7.02 -2.26 6.82
N SER A 62 -7.21 -0.94 6.64
CA SER A 62 -8.47 -0.38 6.20
C SER A 62 -8.28 0.85 5.35
N ALA A 63 -9.20 1.08 4.41
CA ALA A 63 -9.23 2.25 3.55
C ALA A 63 -10.59 2.93 3.67
N SER A 64 -10.60 4.26 3.65
CA SER A 64 -11.82 5.06 3.56
C SER A 64 -11.67 6.06 2.43
N PHE A 65 -12.79 6.52 1.88
CA PHE A 65 -12.81 7.33 0.67
C PHE A 65 -13.77 8.50 0.81
N GLU A 66 -13.35 9.66 0.34
CA GLU A 66 -14.15 10.86 0.33
C GLU A 66 -13.96 11.60 -0.99
N ASN A 67 -15.04 11.92 -1.67
CA ASN A 67 -15.01 12.66 -2.91
C ASN A 67 -15.15 14.16 -2.65
N MET A 68 -14.20 14.95 -3.16
CA MET A 68 -14.23 16.41 -3.12
C MET A 68 -14.04 16.95 -4.54
N SER A 69 -15.10 16.98 -5.29
CA SER A 69 -15.11 17.43 -6.67
C SER A 69 -15.05 18.97 -6.74
N GLY A 70 -14.29 19.50 -7.67
CA GLY A 70 -14.21 20.93 -7.94
C GLY A 70 -12.80 21.45 -8.22
N GLY A 71 -12.69 22.38 -9.16
CA GLY A 71 -11.45 23.08 -9.48
C GLY A 71 -10.30 22.19 -9.95
N GLY A 72 -10.60 21.08 -10.66
CA GLY A 72 -9.54 20.18 -11.14
C GLY A 72 -8.69 19.56 -10.02
N GLY A 73 -9.28 19.35 -8.84
CA GLY A 73 -8.59 18.87 -7.65
C GLY A 73 -8.20 19.96 -6.67
N GLY A 74 -8.40 21.24 -7.02
CA GLY A 74 -8.05 22.37 -6.16
C GLY A 74 -8.81 22.39 -4.84
N LYS A 75 -10.08 22.00 -4.84
CA LYS A 75 -10.90 21.91 -3.63
C LYS A 75 -10.34 20.87 -2.64
N ALA A 76 -9.98 19.69 -3.13
CA ALA A 76 -9.40 18.64 -2.32
C ALA A 76 -8.05 19.07 -1.75
N LEU A 77 -7.20 19.70 -2.57
CA LEU A 77 -5.91 20.21 -2.13
C LEU A 77 -6.05 21.27 -1.05
N SER A 78 -6.96 22.23 -1.23
CA SER A 78 -7.24 23.26 -0.23
C SER A 78 -7.72 22.67 1.09
N TYR A 79 -8.56 21.66 1.04
CA TYR A 79 -9.02 20.94 2.23
C TYR A 79 -7.85 20.31 3.00
N ILE A 80 -6.96 19.61 2.30
CA ILE A 80 -5.79 18.96 2.92
C ILE A 80 -4.87 20.00 3.56
N ILE A 81 -4.60 21.11 2.85
CA ILE A 81 -3.72 22.17 3.37
C ILE A 81 -4.33 22.83 4.62
N ASN A 82 -5.63 23.10 4.60
CA ASN A 82 -6.31 23.82 5.68
C ASN A 82 -6.58 22.94 6.92
N THR A 83 -6.85 21.67 6.73
CA THR A 83 -7.13 20.76 7.84
C THR A 83 -5.89 20.08 8.38
N LYS A 84 -4.81 20.01 7.61
CA LYS A 84 -3.55 19.34 7.96
C LYS A 84 -3.81 17.99 8.65
N PRO A 85 -4.49 17.05 7.99
CA PRO A 85 -4.81 15.77 8.60
C PRO A 85 -3.54 15.04 9.00
N GLU A 86 -3.53 14.47 10.19
CA GLU A 86 -2.42 13.67 10.69
C GLU A 86 -2.39 12.33 9.96
N GLY A 87 -1.23 11.98 9.48
CA GLY A 87 -0.94 10.68 8.98
C GLY A 87 -1.27 10.19 7.71
#